data_05aa212855a8ce6f9ed4dd692ba97cb0
#
_entry.id   05aa212855a8ce6f9ed4dd692ba97cb0
#
_cell.length_a   1.000
_cell.length_b   1.000
_cell.length_c   1.000
_cell.angle_alpha   90.00
_cell.angle_beta   90.00
_cell.angle_gamma   90.00
#
_symmetry.space_group_name_H-M   'P 1'
#
loop_
_entity.id
_entity.type
_entity.pdbx_description
1 polymer ?
#
loop_
_entity_poly.entity_id
_entity_poly.type
_entity_poly.pdbx_seq_one_letter_code
_entity_poly.pdbx_strand_id
1 'polypeptide(L)'
;GRQRSGKNARYLYALVFDLDGVYMPQLRDTLHQMNKDIIPKATFIVNSGTGLHLYYVLTEPVPMYPHNQKILKELKYSLTRQIWNRFTSSIKEPQMQGVLQGFRVVGSGSKLGRDYPVVAYRFGGAVELEKLLDYIPASNGERKHLQALMKKSRLSLAEAREKYPDWYERRIVKKERRGRWTVKRDLYDWWLRRIADEIKVGHRFYGIMTLAIYAKKCDIDEDELREDAFGLLQRYDDMSVEDINRFTKDDIVCALEMFNEDYVTFPRDDIATVSYTHLRAHETL
;
A
#
# COMPACT_ATOMS: atom_id res chain seq x y z
N GLY A 1 18.94 -22.92 4.85
CA GLY A 1 18.88 -21.53 4.40
C GLY A 1 17.56 -20.88 4.78
N ARG A 2 17.55 -19.60 5.08
CA ARG A 2 16.32 -18.87 5.39
C ARG A 2 15.47 -18.71 4.11
N GLN A 3 14.17 -18.90 4.23
CA GLN A 3 13.25 -18.71 3.11
C GLN A 3 13.31 -17.25 2.58
N ARG A 4 13.19 -17.10 1.26
CA ARG A 4 13.01 -15.79 0.61
C ARG A 4 11.61 -15.28 0.95
N SER A 5 11.53 -14.43 1.94
CA SER A 5 10.28 -13.81 2.37
C SER A 5 10.51 -12.35 2.76
N GLY A 6 9.46 -11.54 2.71
CA GLY A 6 9.53 -10.14 3.12
C GLY A 6 10.01 -9.95 4.55
N LYS A 7 9.72 -10.90 5.44
CA LYS A 7 10.18 -10.88 6.85
C LYS A 7 11.69 -11.01 7.01
N ASN A 8 12.34 -11.67 6.05
CA ASN A 8 13.79 -11.92 6.08
C ASN A 8 14.60 -10.92 5.26
N ALA A 9 13.95 -10.13 4.40
CA ALA A 9 14.60 -9.09 3.61
C ALA A 9 14.97 -7.89 4.50
N ARG A 10 16.19 -7.39 4.37
CA ARG A 10 16.68 -6.23 5.11
C ARG A 10 16.74 -4.99 4.23
N TYR A 11 17.36 -5.10 3.07
CA TYR A 11 17.54 -4.03 2.10
C TYR A 11 17.33 -4.54 0.69
N LEU A 12 16.81 -3.68 -0.17
CA LEU A 12 16.78 -3.88 -1.61
C LEU A 12 17.85 -3.01 -2.26
N TYR A 13 18.75 -3.64 -3.00
CA TYR A 13 19.87 -2.98 -3.68
C TYR A 13 19.60 -2.75 -5.17
N ALA A 14 18.66 -3.51 -5.75
CA ALA A 14 18.30 -3.38 -7.14
C ALA A 14 16.83 -3.80 -7.36
N LEU A 15 16.16 -3.13 -8.28
CA LEU A 15 14.95 -3.64 -8.92
C LEU A 15 15.36 -4.46 -10.14
N VAL A 16 14.79 -5.65 -10.29
CA VAL A 16 15.11 -6.53 -11.41
C VAL A 16 13.83 -6.92 -12.12
N PHE A 17 13.84 -6.79 -13.44
CA PHE A 17 12.72 -7.17 -14.30
C PHE A 17 13.17 -8.33 -15.20
N ASP A 18 12.38 -9.40 -15.23
CA ASP A 18 12.59 -10.54 -16.11
C ASP A 18 11.71 -10.33 -17.35
N LEU A 19 12.34 -10.20 -18.49
CA LEU A 19 11.70 -9.93 -19.76
C LEU A 19 11.86 -11.17 -20.64
N ASP A 20 10.83 -11.99 -20.70
CA ASP A 20 10.79 -13.18 -21.53
C ASP A 20 10.40 -12.85 -23.00
N GLY A 21 10.65 -13.78 -23.89
CA GLY A 21 10.31 -13.62 -25.31
C GLY A 21 11.14 -12.59 -26.04
N VAL A 22 12.40 -12.44 -25.65
CA VAL A 22 13.33 -11.47 -26.24
C VAL A 22 14.21 -12.16 -27.28
N TYR A 23 13.96 -11.85 -28.53
CA TYR A 23 14.80 -12.23 -29.68
C TYR A 23 15.60 -11.02 -30.14
N MET A 24 16.38 -11.16 -31.21
CA MET A 24 17.23 -10.07 -31.71
C MET A 24 16.49 -8.77 -32.05
N PRO A 25 15.27 -8.79 -32.65
CA PRO A 25 14.50 -7.56 -32.84
C PRO A 25 14.12 -6.89 -31.52
N GLN A 26 13.58 -7.66 -30.54
CA GLN A 26 13.18 -7.15 -29.23
C GLN A 26 14.39 -6.63 -28.44
N LEU A 27 15.54 -7.29 -28.49
CA LEU A 27 16.77 -6.81 -27.87
C LEU A 27 17.17 -5.45 -28.44
N ARG A 28 17.18 -5.31 -29.78
CA ARG A 28 17.51 -4.04 -30.45
C ARG A 28 16.57 -2.93 -30.06
N ASP A 29 15.27 -3.20 -30.03
CA ASP A 29 14.25 -2.23 -29.65
C ASP A 29 14.34 -1.88 -28.16
N THR A 30 14.62 -2.83 -27.28
CA THR A 30 14.86 -2.59 -25.85
C THR A 30 16.03 -1.62 -25.65
N LEU A 31 17.16 -1.87 -26.32
CA LEU A 31 18.34 -0.98 -26.25
C LEU A 31 18.04 0.40 -26.83
N HIS A 32 17.28 0.47 -27.93
CA HIS A 32 16.86 1.72 -28.54
C HIS A 32 15.96 2.52 -27.57
N GLN A 33 14.95 1.90 -26.97
CA GLN A 33 14.05 2.56 -26.02
C GLN A 33 14.80 3.08 -24.78
N MET A 34 15.77 2.33 -24.25
CA MET A 34 16.63 2.79 -23.16
C MET A 34 17.50 3.99 -23.56
N ASN A 35 18.06 4.00 -24.78
CA ASN A 35 18.88 5.10 -25.27
C ASN A 35 18.06 6.36 -25.59
N LYS A 36 16.77 6.22 -25.84
CA LYS A 36 15.82 7.31 -26.09
C LYS A 36 15.03 7.72 -24.85
N ASP A 37 15.37 7.20 -23.66
CA ASP A 37 14.69 7.44 -22.38
C ASP A 37 13.18 7.15 -22.42
N ILE A 38 12.74 6.24 -23.30
CA ILE A 38 11.34 5.77 -23.36
C ILE A 38 11.07 4.81 -22.20
N ILE A 39 12.04 3.95 -21.90
CA ILE A 39 12.06 3.09 -20.71
C ILE A 39 13.35 3.38 -19.90
N PRO A 40 13.36 3.10 -18.58
CA PRO A 40 14.54 3.38 -17.77
C PRO A 40 15.78 2.66 -18.30
N LYS A 41 16.93 3.30 -18.25
CA LYS A 41 18.20 2.71 -18.64
C LYS A 41 18.69 1.75 -17.57
N ALA A 42 18.75 0.45 -17.87
CA ALA A 42 19.21 -0.57 -16.94
C ALA A 42 20.71 -0.41 -16.60
N THR A 43 21.08 -0.69 -15.35
CA THR A 43 22.49 -0.75 -14.92
C THR A 43 23.19 -1.93 -15.57
N PHE A 44 22.54 -3.11 -15.51
CA PHE A 44 23.00 -4.32 -16.17
C PHE A 44 21.88 -4.98 -16.97
N ILE A 45 22.25 -5.52 -18.11
CA ILE A 45 21.42 -6.38 -18.94
C ILE A 45 22.02 -7.79 -18.83
N VAL A 46 21.24 -8.76 -18.37
CA VAL A 46 21.68 -10.12 -18.15
C VAL A 46 20.92 -11.03 -19.12
N ASN A 47 21.68 -11.73 -19.97
CA ASN A 47 21.13 -12.76 -20.84
C ASN A 47 20.93 -14.05 -20.02
N SER A 48 19.68 -14.45 -19.82
CA SER A 48 19.30 -15.66 -19.08
C SER A 48 19.05 -16.89 -19.96
N GLY A 49 19.28 -16.75 -21.27
CA GLY A 49 19.06 -17.77 -22.31
C GLY A 49 17.91 -17.40 -23.24
N THR A 50 16.68 -17.48 -22.83
CA THR A 50 15.48 -17.18 -23.65
C THR A 50 14.86 -15.80 -23.34
N GLY A 51 15.49 -15.00 -22.48
CA GLY A 51 15.02 -13.70 -22.06
C GLY A 51 16.13 -12.85 -21.48
N LEU A 52 15.77 -11.67 -21.01
CA LEU A 52 16.68 -10.72 -20.38
C LEU A 52 16.25 -10.41 -18.96
N HIS A 53 17.20 -10.33 -18.03
CA HIS A 53 16.96 -9.67 -16.76
C HIS A 53 17.54 -8.25 -16.82
N LEU A 54 16.71 -7.26 -16.57
CA LEU A 54 17.09 -5.85 -16.53
C LEU A 54 17.29 -5.44 -15.07
N TYR A 55 18.53 -5.17 -14.68
CA TYR A 55 18.89 -4.78 -13.32
C TYR A 55 19.01 -3.25 -13.22
N TYR A 56 18.25 -2.67 -12.32
CA TYR A 56 18.35 -1.27 -11.93
C TYR A 56 18.94 -1.21 -10.52
N VAL A 57 20.25 -1.08 -10.44
CA VAL A 57 20.97 -0.94 -9.17
C VAL A 57 20.65 0.42 -8.59
N LEU A 58 20.22 0.45 -7.34
CA LEU A 58 19.83 1.68 -6.67
C LEU A 58 21.06 2.41 -6.12
N THR A 59 21.09 3.73 -6.22
CA THR A 59 22.13 4.58 -5.63
C THR A 59 22.17 4.42 -4.12
N GLU A 60 21.00 4.28 -3.49
CA GLU A 60 20.84 4.01 -2.07
C GLU A 60 20.00 2.77 -1.85
N PRO A 61 20.42 1.85 -0.95
CA PRO A 61 19.64 0.67 -0.61
C PRO A 61 18.34 1.05 0.10
N VAL A 62 17.22 0.48 -0.32
CA VAL A 62 15.91 0.73 0.30
C VAL A 62 15.66 -0.26 1.43
N PRO A 63 15.42 0.20 2.67
CA PRO A 63 15.04 -0.68 3.78
C PRO A 63 13.74 -1.42 3.49
N MET A 64 13.74 -2.74 3.71
CA MET A 64 12.60 -3.61 3.37
C MET A 64 11.55 -3.70 4.50
N TYR A 65 11.16 -2.54 5.04
CA TYR A 65 10.01 -2.47 5.95
C TYR A 65 8.70 -2.81 5.20
N PRO A 66 7.66 -3.32 5.88
CA PRO A 66 6.40 -3.72 5.24
C PRO A 66 5.77 -2.63 4.36
N HIS A 67 5.85 -1.37 4.80
CA HIS A 67 5.38 -0.23 4.01
C HIS A 67 6.19 -0.05 2.71
N ASN A 68 7.52 -0.09 2.81
CA ASN A 68 8.40 0.04 1.64
C ASN A 68 8.22 -1.13 0.66
N GLN A 69 8.02 -2.36 1.19
CA GLN A 69 7.74 -3.53 0.33
C GLN A 69 6.48 -3.34 -0.52
N LYS A 70 5.43 -2.74 0.07
CA LYS A 70 4.19 -2.42 -0.67
C LYS A 70 4.48 -1.40 -1.78
N ILE A 71 5.16 -0.30 -1.46
CA ILE A 71 5.53 0.74 -2.45
C ILE A 71 6.37 0.13 -3.58
N LEU A 72 7.41 -0.63 -3.22
CA LEU A 72 8.30 -1.25 -4.20
C LEU A 72 7.57 -2.25 -5.11
N LYS A 73 6.59 -2.99 -4.57
CA LYS A 73 5.74 -3.89 -5.35
C LYS A 73 4.89 -3.11 -6.37
N GLU A 74 4.23 -2.07 -5.94
CA GLU A 74 3.39 -1.22 -6.80
C GLU A 74 4.24 -0.54 -7.87
N LEU A 75 5.38 0.06 -7.49
CA LEU A 75 6.34 0.66 -8.40
C LEU A 75 6.84 -0.35 -9.45
N LYS A 76 7.24 -1.54 -9.00
CA LYS A 76 7.71 -2.59 -9.91
C LYS A 76 6.63 -3.00 -10.91
N TYR A 77 5.39 -3.15 -10.47
CA TYR A 77 4.28 -3.53 -11.35
C TYR A 77 3.98 -2.44 -12.39
N SER A 78 4.00 -1.17 -11.98
CA SER A 78 3.80 -0.06 -12.90
C SER A 78 4.92 0.03 -13.93
N LEU A 79 6.16 -0.10 -13.51
CA LEU A 79 7.31 -0.13 -14.42
C LEU A 79 7.30 -1.35 -15.34
N THR A 80 6.87 -2.52 -14.86
CA THR A 80 6.75 -3.71 -15.71
C THR A 80 5.84 -3.43 -16.90
N ARG A 81 4.69 -2.75 -16.70
CA ARG A 81 3.78 -2.39 -17.79
C ARG A 81 4.39 -1.41 -18.80
N GLN A 82 5.39 -0.61 -18.42
CA GLN A 82 6.10 0.29 -19.32
C GLN A 82 7.22 -0.43 -20.07
N ILE A 83 8.02 -1.23 -19.35
CA ILE A 83 9.17 -1.94 -19.90
C ILE A 83 8.72 -3.07 -20.81
N TRP A 84 7.68 -3.80 -20.43
CA TRP A 84 7.13 -4.92 -21.21
C TRP A 84 6.08 -4.40 -22.21
N ASN A 85 6.50 -4.19 -23.41
CA ASN A 85 5.64 -3.73 -24.49
C ASN A 85 5.87 -4.55 -25.78
N ARG A 86 5.07 -4.34 -26.81
CA ARG A 86 5.08 -5.10 -28.07
C ARG A 86 6.43 -5.08 -28.80
N PHE A 87 7.32 -4.14 -28.47
CA PHE A 87 8.64 -4.02 -29.11
C PHE A 87 9.73 -4.69 -28.27
N THR A 88 9.57 -4.77 -26.95
CA THR A 88 10.57 -5.30 -26.04
C THR A 88 10.37 -6.78 -25.72
N SER A 89 9.17 -7.31 -25.97
CA SER A 89 8.86 -8.74 -25.82
C SER A 89 7.93 -9.23 -26.94
N SER A 90 8.15 -10.45 -27.39
CA SER A 90 7.22 -11.17 -28.30
C SER A 90 6.01 -11.74 -27.55
N ILE A 91 6.06 -11.82 -26.22
CA ILE A 91 4.96 -12.27 -25.37
C ILE A 91 4.08 -11.05 -25.06
N LYS A 92 2.80 -11.16 -25.42
CA LYS A 92 1.85 -10.04 -25.35
C LYS A 92 1.52 -9.63 -23.91
N GLU A 93 1.36 -10.59 -23.01
CA GLU A 93 0.94 -10.34 -21.64
C GLU A 93 2.15 -10.22 -20.70
N PRO A 94 2.30 -9.06 -19.98
CA PRO A 94 3.39 -8.87 -19.04
C PRO A 94 3.31 -9.84 -17.86
N GLN A 95 4.43 -10.47 -17.51
CA GLN A 95 4.51 -11.32 -16.33
C GLN A 95 4.86 -10.49 -15.09
N MET A 96 3.90 -10.32 -14.19
CA MET A 96 4.08 -9.58 -12.96
C MET A 96 4.87 -10.40 -11.94
N GLN A 97 6.02 -9.87 -11.53
CA GLN A 97 6.94 -10.56 -10.64
C GLN A 97 7.14 -9.81 -9.33
N GLY A 98 7.19 -10.55 -8.23
CA GLY A 98 7.44 -9.97 -6.91
C GLY A 98 8.83 -9.34 -6.79
N VAL A 99 8.98 -8.40 -5.86
CA VAL A 99 10.26 -7.70 -5.58
C VAL A 99 11.36 -8.65 -5.09
N LEU A 100 10.96 -9.75 -4.43
CA LEU A 100 11.88 -10.73 -3.84
C LEU A 100 12.11 -11.95 -4.75
N GLN A 101 11.82 -11.84 -6.03
CA GLN A 101 12.07 -12.92 -6.98
C GLN A 101 13.55 -13.23 -7.06
N GLY A 102 13.88 -14.53 -7.16
CA GLY A 102 15.25 -14.96 -7.39
C GLY A 102 15.55 -15.06 -8.88
N PHE A 103 16.76 -14.71 -9.24
CA PHE A 103 17.27 -14.75 -10.60
C PHE A 103 18.47 -15.69 -10.68
N ARG A 104 18.76 -16.17 -11.89
CA ARG A 104 19.95 -17.00 -12.12
C ARG A 104 21.21 -16.19 -11.86
N VAL A 105 22.19 -16.84 -11.23
CA VAL A 105 23.48 -16.22 -10.97
C VAL A 105 24.30 -16.14 -12.26
N VAL A 106 24.94 -15.01 -12.50
CA VAL A 106 25.87 -14.81 -13.62
C VAL A 106 26.98 -15.88 -13.56
N GLY A 107 27.27 -16.50 -14.69
CA GLY A 107 28.21 -17.62 -14.81
C GLY A 107 27.57 -19.00 -14.59
N SER A 108 26.34 -19.08 -14.07
CA SER A 108 25.62 -20.36 -14.01
C SER A 108 25.03 -20.75 -15.37
N GLY A 109 24.64 -22.03 -15.54
CA GLY A 109 23.95 -22.47 -16.76
C GLY A 109 22.61 -21.73 -16.96
N SER A 110 22.35 -21.32 -18.18
CA SER A 110 21.08 -20.72 -18.58
C SER A 110 19.96 -21.76 -18.78
N LYS A 111 18.78 -21.31 -19.20
CA LYS A 111 17.68 -22.22 -19.63
C LYS A 111 18.09 -23.11 -20.83
N LEU A 112 19.11 -22.70 -21.60
CA LEU A 112 19.61 -23.43 -22.78
C LEU A 112 20.67 -24.49 -22.42
N GLY A 113 21.07 -24.61 -21.17
CA GLY A 113 22.04 -25.59 -20.72
C GLY A 113 23.33 -24.96 -20.16
N ARG A 114 24.24 -25.83 -19.69
CA ARG A 114 25.51 -25.40 -19.06
C ARG A 114 26.49 -24.77 -20.04
N ASP A 115 26.44 -25.17 -21.31
CA ASP A 115 27.29 -24.64 -22.37
C ASP A 115 26.92 -23.20 -22.77
N TYR A 116 25.77 -22.72 -22.31
CA TYR A 116 25.29 -21.37 -22.53
C TYR A 116 25.14 -20.65 -21.19
N PRO A 117 26.23 -20.10 -20.64
CA PRO A 117 26.19 -19.49 -19.32
C PRO A 117 25.37 -18.18 -19.31
N VAL A 118 24.83 -17.86 -18.14
CA VAL A 118 24.21 -16.55 -17.89
C VAL A 118 25.28 -15.46 -17.91
N VAL A 119 25.13 -14.48 -18.79
CA VAL A 119 26.12 -13.40 -18.99
C VAL A 119 25.47 -12.04 -18.69
N ALA A 120 26.22 -11.22 -17.97
CA ALA A 120 25.81 -9.83 -17.65
C ALA A 120 26.65 -8.82 -18.42
N TYR A 121 25.99 -7.81 -18.94
CA TYR A 121 26.60 -6.66 -19.59
C TYR A 121 26.27 -5.39 -18.83
N ARG A 122 27.28 -4.59 -18.49
CA ARG A 122 27.06 -3.28 -17.91
C ARG A 122 26.61 -2.34 -19.02
N PHE A 123 25.48 -1.64 -18.78
CA PHE A 123 24.88 -0.77 -19.79
C PHE A 123 24.72 0.68 -19.30
N GLY A 124 24.26 0.86 -18.06
CA GLY A 124 24.08 2.17 -17.43
C GLY A 124 24.76 2.32 -16.07
N GLY A 125 24.41 3.39 -15.36
CA GLY A 125 24.80 3.66 -13.98
C GLY A 125 23.78 3.17 -12.98
N ALA A 126 24.07 3.38 -11.69
CA ALA A 126 23.07 3.24 -10.64
C ALA A 126 21.99 4.33 -10.79
N VAL A 127 20.76 4.03 -10.34
CA VAL A 127 19.59 4.90 -10.49
C VAL A 127 19.02 5.29 -9.14
N GLU A 128 18.51 6.48 -9.03
CA GLU A 128 17.71 6.90 -7.88
C GLU A 128 16.30 6.32 -8.00
N LEU A 129 15.77 5.79 -6.89
CA LEU A 129 14.45 5.17 -6.91
C LEU A 129 13.36 6.13 -7.39
N GLU A 130 13.46 7.39 -7.00
CA GLU A 130 12.52 8.46 -7.37
C GLU A 130 12.51 8.75 -8.87
N LYS A 131 13.65 8.67 -9.54
CA LYS A 131 13.74 8.88 -11.00
C LYS A 131 13.01 7.81 -11.81
N LEU A 132 12.87 6.60 -11.24
CA LEU A 132 12.08 5.55 -11.89
C LEU A 132 10.58 5.90 -11.99
N LEU A 133 10.08 6.79 -11.13
CA LEU A 133 8.70 7.28 -11.21
C LEU A 133 8.43 8.12 -12.47
N ASP A 134 9.47 8.73 -13.06
CA ASP A 134 9.33 9.56 -14.24
C ASP A 134 8.88 8.77 -15.47
N TYR A 135 9.12 7.47 -15.47
CA TYR A 135 8.69 6.55 -16.53
C TYR A 135 7.25 6.03 -16.36
N ILE A 136 6.58 6.37 -15.25
CA ILE A 136 5.18 6.02 -15.04
C ILE A 136 4.30 7.16 -15.57
N PRO A 137 3.32 6.88 -16.46
CA PRO A 137 2.44 7.91 -17.01
C PRO A 137 1.73 8.72 -15.92
N ALA A 138 1.77 10.04 -16.02
CA ALA A 138 1.13 10.94 -15.04
C ALA A 138 -0.42 10.88 -15.08
N SER A 139 -0.98 10.39 -16.19
CA SER A 139 -2.42 10.36 -16.45
C SER A 139 -3.22 9.44 -15.53
N ASN A 140 -2.59 8.40 -14.97
CA ASN A 140 -3.31 7.36 -14.22
C ASN A 140 -3.48 7.65 -12.72
N GLY A 141 -2.99 8.77 -12.20
CA GLY A 141 -2.96 9.02 -10.76
C GLY A 141 -1.96 8.15 -9.98
N GLU A 142 -1.50 7.04 -10.56
CA GLU A 142 -0.62 6.02 -9.98
C GLU A 142 0.73 6.63 -9.57
N ARG A 143 1.30 7.48 -10.44
CA ARG A 143 2.54 8.22 -10.15
C ARG A 143 2.39 9.14 -8.93
N LYS A 144 1.29 9.90 -8.85
CA LYS A 144 1.01 10.80 -7.71
C LYS A 144 0.85 10.02 -6.41
N HIS A 145 0.15 8.89 -6.47
CA HIS A 145 -0.02 7.99 -5.33
C HIS A 145 1.33 7.46 -4.82
N LEU A 146 2.16 6.92 -5.69
CA LEU A 146 3.49 6.43 -5.35
C LEU A 146 4.40 7.54 -4.80
N GLN A 147 4.38 8.73 -5.40
CA GLN A 147 5.12 9.90 -4.89
C GLN A 147 4.69 10.29 -3.48
N ALA A 148 3.38 10.27 -3.20
CA ALA A 148 2.85 10.58 -1.88
C ALA A 148 3.27 9.52 -0.84
N LEU A 149 3.24 8.25 -1.20
CA LEU A 149 3.70 7.16 -0.34
C LEU A 149 5.20 7.27 -0.03
N MET A 150 6.03 7.55 -1.02
CA MET A 150 7.49 7.69 -0.85
C MET A 150 7.85 8.90 0.01
N LYS A 151 7.13 10.01 -0.11
CA LYS A 151 7.34 11.20 0.75
C LYS A 151 7.04 10.93 2.23
N LYS A 152 6.06 10.08 2.54
CA LYS A 152 5.69 9.74 3.93
C LYS A 152 6.74 8.91 4.67
N SER A 153 7.67 8.26 3.97
CA SER A 153 8.66 7.35 4.56
C SER A 153 10.02 8.00 4.87
N ARG A 154 10.18 9.31 4.69
CA ARG A 154 11.49 10.00 4.69
C ARG A 154 12.02 10.48 6.05
N LEU A 155 11.29 10.32 7.15
CA LEU A 155 11.82 10.69 8.45
C LEU A 155 12.79 9.62 8.95
N SER A 156 14.04 10.00 9.16
CA SER A 156 15.00 9.20 9.92
C SER A 156 14.55 9.05 11.38
N LEU A 157 15.07 8.06 12.10
CA LEU A 157 14.74 7.91 13.53
C LEU A 157 15.19 9.11 14.37
N ALA A 158 16.26 9.81 13.97
CA ALA A 158 16.72 11.02 14.64
C ALA A 158 15.72 12.18 14.44
N GLU A 159 15.30 12.41 13.22
CA GLU A 159 14.27 13.42 12.90
C GLU A 159 12.90 13.08 13.52
N ALA A 160 12.56 11.78 13.56
CA ALA A 160 11.33 11.34 14.22
C ALA A 160 11.37 11.56 15.74
N ARG A 161 12.56 11.40 16.39
CA ARG A 161 12.75 11.71 17.80
C ARG A 161 12.54 13.19 18.11
N GLU A 162 13.06 14.05 17.25
CA GLU A 162 12.93 15.50 17.40
C GLU A 162 11.50 15.98 17.14
N LYS A 163 10.89 15.50 16.05
CA LYS A 163 9.57 15.93 15.58
C LYS A 163 8.41 15.30 16.34
N TYR A 164 8.59 14.05 16.80
CA TYR A 164 7.57 13.26 17.48
C TYR A 164 8.14 12.55 18.73
N PRO A 165 8.58 13.30 19.76
CA PRO A 165 9.27 12.75 20.92
C PRO A 165 8.43 11.70 21.67
N ASP A 166 7.13 11.94 21.86
CA ASP A 166 6.22 11.01 22.54
C ASP A 166 6.09 9.69 21.77
N TRP A 167 5.97 9.78 20.44
CA TRP A 167 5.94 8.59 19.58
C TRP A 167 7.25 7.81 19.69
N TYR A 168 8.39 8.50 19.65
CA TYR A 168 9.71 7.88 19.74
C TYR A 168 9.90 7.18 21.08
N GLU A 169 9.56 7.85 22.18
CA GLU A 169 9.63 7.29 23.54
C GLU A 169 8.78 6.01 23.66
N ARG A 170 7.52 6.08 23.28
CA ARG A 170 6.58 4.94 23.38
C ARG A 170 6.95 3.78 22.49
N ARG A 171 7.39 4.05 21.23
CA ARG A 171 7.58 3.04 20.20
C ARG A 171 8.98 2.47 20.11
N ILE A 172 9.99 3.31 20.30
CA ILE A 172 11.38 2.95 20.11
C ILE A 172 12.04 2.62 21.45
N VAL A 173 11.84 3.47 22.47
CA VAL A 173 12.45 3.28 23.79
C VAL A 173 11.70 2.24 24.60
N LYS A 174 10.40 2.47 24.85
CA LYS A 174 9.56 1.58 25.68
C LYS A 174 9.09 0.32 24.94
N LYS A 175 9.24 0.28 23.61
CA LYS A 175 8.78 -0.84 22.74
C LYS A 175 7.34 -1.25 22.99
N GLU A 176 6.51 -0.29 23.38
CA GLU A 176 5.09 -0.51 23.55
C GLU A 176 4.52 -1.14 22.27
N ARG A 177 3.68 -2.16 22.39
CA ARG A 177 2.99 -2.75 21.23
C ARG A 177 2.28 -1.63 20.46
N ARG A 178 2.11 -1.81 19.13
CA ARG A 178 1.32 -0.89 18.32
C ARG A 178 -0.06 -0.78 18.95
N GLY A 179 -0.17 0.08 19.96
CA GLY A 179 -1.41 0.49 20.51
C GLY A 179 -2.03 1.50 19.58
N ARG A 180 -3.24 1.79 19.80
CA ARG A 180 -4.12 2.76 19.18
C ARG A 180 -3.40 3.85 18.41
N TRP A 181 -3.82 4.07 17.18
CA TRP A 181 -3.78 5.37 16.61
C TRP A 181 -4.75 6.23 17.43
N THR A 182 -4.25 7.10 18.28
CA THR A 182 -5.05 8.19 18.82
C THR A 182 -5.35 9.09 17.63
N VAL A 183 -6.54 8.99 17.13
CA VAL A 183 -7.07 9.90 16.10
C VAL A 183 -7.64 11.09 16.84
N LYS A 184 -7.59 12.28 16.25
CA LYS A 184 -8.19 13.47 16.83
C LYS A 184 -9.69 13.27 17.02
N ARG A 185 -10.24 13.85 18.08
CA ARG A 185 -11.67 13.89 18.37
C ARG A 185 -12.54 14.29 17.16
N ASP A 186 -12.00 15.13 16.29
CA ASP A 186 -12.67 15.61 15.07
C ASP A 186 -13.24 14.46 14.21
N LEU A 187 -12.61 13.27 14.19
CA LEU A 187 -13.13 12.11 13.46
C LEU A 187 -14.41 11.58 14.09
N TYR A 188 -14.46 11.53 15.43
CA TYR A 188 -15.64 11.09 16.17
C TYR A 188 -16.81 12.05 15.96
N ASP A 189 -16.55 13.34 16.19
CA ASP A 189 -17.57 14.39 16.05
C ASP A 189 -18.10 14.50 14.61
N TRP A 190 -17.22 14.35 13.63
CA TRP A 190 -17.62 14.31 12.22
C TRP A 190 -18.51 13.11 11.92
N TRP A 191 -18.17 11.91 12.42
CA TRP A 191 -18.97 10.73 12.20
C TRP A 191 -20.31 10.81 12.88
N LEU A 192 -20.35 11.27 14.12
CA LEU A 192 -21.60 11.47 14.87
C LEU A 192 -22.57 12.37 14.12
N ARG A 193 -22.12 13.53 13.63
CA ARG A 193 -22.96 14.43 12.82
C ARG A 193 -23.47 13.73 11.55
N ARG A 194 -22.58 13.02 10.89
CA ARG A 194 -22.89 12.35 9.63
C ARG A 194 -23.95 11.27 9.79
N ILE A 195 -23.83 10.41 10.80
CA ILE A 195 -24.83 9.37 11.05
C ILE A 195 -26.14 9.93 11.59
N ALA A 196 -26.10 11.07 12.25
CA ALA A 196 -27.31 11.77 12.64
C ALA A 196 -28.10 12.25 11.40
N ASP A 197 -27.44 12.74 10.34
CA ASP A 197 -28.09 13.39 9.21
C ASP A 197 -28.27 12.51 7.98
N GLU A 198 -27.29 11.63 7.68
CA GLU A 198 -27.21 10.94 6.39
C GLU A 198 -27.52 9.44 6.46
N ILE A 199 -27.67 8.85 7.65
CA ILE A 199 -27.90 7.41 7.80
C ILE A 199 -29.21 6.96 7.15
N LYS A 200 -29.19 5.75 6.58
CA LYS A 200 -30.39 5.15 5.95
C LYS A 200 -30.90 3.97 6.76
N VAL A 201 -32.19 3.68 6.57
CA VAL A 201 -32.82 2.45 7.11
C VAL A 201 -32.00 1.23 6.64
N GLY A 202 -31.75 0.28 7.54
CA GLY A 202 -30.91 -0.89 7.31
C GLY A 202 -29.42 -0.68 7.64
N HIS A 203 -28.95 0.56 7.81
CA HIS A 203 -27.55 0.89 8.13
C HIS A 203 -27.38 1.51 9.53
N ARG A 204 -28.46 1.73 10.27
CA ARG A 204 -28.48 2.38 11.59
C ARG A 204 -27.58 1.69 12.61
N PHE A 205 -27.68 0.36 12.71
CA PHE A 205 -26.83 -0.46 13.55
C PHE A 205 -25.35 -0.27 13.26
N TYR A 206 -24.96 -0.35 11.99
CA TYR A 206 -23.59 -0.17 11.55
C TYR A 206 -23.07 1.25 11.76
N GLY A 207 -23.95 2.24 11.71
CA GLY A 207 -23.63 3.63 12.05
C GLY A 207 -23.16 3.77 13.49
N ILE A 208 -23.92 3.22 14.46
CA ILE A 208 -23.57 3.22 15.89
C ILE A 208 -22.35 2.32 16.16
N MET A 209 -22.27 1.15 15.53
CA MET A 209 -21.11 0.26 15.63
C MET A 209 -19.82 0.98 15.22
N THR A 210 -19.84 1.74 14.13
CA THR A 210 -18.69 2.51 13.67
C THR A 210 -18.40 3.68 14.62
N LEU A 211 -19.43 4.32 15.18
CA LEU A 211 -19.26 5.36 16.20
C LEU A 211 -18.50 4.82 17.41
N ALA A 212 -18.85 3.62 17.90
CA ALA A 212 -18.16 2.95 19.01
C ALA A 212 -16.67 2.68 18.68
N ILE A 213 -16.38 2.22 17.45
CA ILE A 213 -15.01 2.02 16.98
C ILE A 213 -14.24 3.35 16.97
N TYR A 214 -14.86 4.42 16.48
CA TYR A 214 -14.22 5.74 16.42
C TYR A 214 -14.07 6.38 17.81
N ALA A 215 -15.03 6.18 18.71
CA ALA A 215 -14.89 6.59 20.10
C ALA A 215 -13.63 5.97 20.72
N LYS A 216 -13.45 4.66 20.54
CA LYS A 216 -12.24 3.97 21.03
C LYS A 216 -10.96 4.46 20.38
N LYS A 217 -10.98 4.78 19.08
CA LYS A 217 -9.83 5.35 18.35
C LYS A 217 -9.47 6.77 18.81
N CYS A 218 -10.46 7.56 19.18
CA CYS A 218 -10.31 8.98 19.55
C CYS A 218 -10.16 9.20 21.06
N ASP A 219 -10.11 8.13 21.87
CA ASP A 219 -10.11 8.18 23.35
C ASP A 219 -11.33 8.93 23.90
N ILE A 220 -12.50 8.77 23.29
CA ILE A 220 -13.77 9.26 23.82
C ILE A 220 -14.18 8.35 24.99
N ASP A 221 -14.70 8.97 26.03
CA ASP A 221 -15.21 8.27 27.20
C ASP A 221 -16.42 7.39 26.83
N GLU A 222 -16.59 6.27 27.52
CA GLU A 222 -17.69 5.34 27.24
C GLU A 222 -19.05 5.95 27.60
N ASP A 223 -19.10 6.77 28.66
CA ASP A 223 -20.35 7.41 29.08
C ASP A 223 -20.78 8.46 28.06
N GLU A 224 -19.86 9.27 27.52
CA GLU A 224 -20.10 10.21 26.42
C GLU A 224 -20.60 9.45 25.15
N LEU A 225 -19.92 8.37 24.77
CA LEU A 225 -20.35 7.54 23.64
C LEU A 225 -21.78 7.01 23.83
N ARG A 226 -22.12 6.56 25.02
CA ARG A 226 -23.46 6.04 25.34
C ARG A 226 -24.51 7.15 25.23
N GLU A 227 -24.23 8.33 25.77
CA GLU A 227 -25.13 9.47 25.70
C GLU A 227 -25.41 9.86 24.23
N ASP A 228 -24.36 9.98 23.42
CA ASP A 228 -24.47 10.29 22.01
C ASP A 228 -25.24 9.22 21.22
N ALA A 229 -24.94 7.94 21.45
CA ALA A 229 -25.61 6.83 20.78
C ALA A 229 -27.10 6.74 21.14
N PHE A 230 -27.45 6.87 22.42
CA PHE A 230 -28.84 6.86 22.87
C PHE A 230 -29.60 8.11 22.44
N GLY A 231 -28.91 9.25 22.26
CA GLY A 231 -29.47 10.46 21.69
C GLY A 231 -30.01 10.29 20.27
N LEU A 232 -29.48 9.31 19.52
CA LEU A 232 -29.95 8.99 18.18
C LEU A 232 -31.13 8.01 18.14
N LEU A 233 -31.50 7.38 19.26
CA LEU A 233 -32.49 6.32 19.32
C LEU A 233 -33.84 6.74 18.72
N GLN A 234 -34.42 7.85 19.19
CA GLN A 234 -35.73 8.30 18.75
C GLN A 234 -35.74 8.60 17.24
N ARG A 235 -34.72 9.31 16.77
CA ARG A 235 -34.57 9.64 15.34
C ARG A 235 -34.47 8.38 14.50
N TYR A 236 -33.72 7.38 14.95
CA TYR A 236 -33.55 6.13 14.21
C TYR A 236 -34.80 5.26 14.22
N ASP A 237 -35.56 5.28 15.30
CA ASP A 237 -36.84 4.59 15.37
C ASP A 237 -37.90 5.26 14.48
N ASP A 238 -37.95 6.58 14.44
CA ASP A 238 -38.87 7.37 13.58
C ASP A 238 -38.63 7.12 12.09
N MET A 239 -37.47 6.67 11.69
CA MET A 239 -37.16 6.26 10.32
C MET A 239 -37.77 4.92 9.93
N SER A 240 -38.31 4.15 10.89
CA SER A 240 -38.91 2.84 10.64
C SER A 240 -40.31 3.00 10.06
N VAL A 241 -40.53 2.45 8.87
CA VAL A 241 -41.80 2.53 8.14
C VAL A 241 -42.77 1.45 8.58
N GLU A 242 -42.25 0.33 9.13
CA GLU A 242 -43.00 -0.85 9.55
C GLU A 242 -42.56 -1.29 10.95
N ASP A 243 -43.49 -1.84 11.74
CA ASP A 243 -43.22 -2.34 13.07
C ASP A 243 -42.17 -3.47 13.12
N ILE A 244 -41.92 -4.13 12.01
CA ILE A 244 -40.95 -5.23 11.88
C ILE A 244 -39.52 -4.73 11.87
N ASN A 245 -39.27 -3.45 11.57
CA ASN A 245 -37.92 -2.89 11.45
C ASN A 245 -37.69 -1.71 12.42
N ARG A 246 -38.24 -1.82 13.63
CA ARG A 246 -38.02 -0.85 14.71
C ARG A 246 -36.54 -0.85 15.11
N PHE A 247 -36.03 0.33 15.44
CA PHE A 247 -34.69 0.48 15.99
C PHE A 247 -34.77 0.64 17.51
N THR A 248 -34.21 -0.30 18.25
CA THR A 248 -34.43 -0.47 19.67
C THR A 248 -33.22 -0.11 20.52
N LYS A 249 -33.42 -0.03 21.83
CA LYS A 249 -32.30 0.12 22.79
C LYS A 249 -31.33 -1.04 22.71
N ASP A 250 -31.81 -2.24 22.45
CA ASP A 250 -30.97 -3.44 22.37
C ASP A 250 -30.03 -3.37 21.14
N ASP A 251 -30.47 -2.78 20.04
CA ASP A 251 -29.62 -2.54 18.85
C ASP A 251 -28.46 -1.62 19.20
N ILE A 252 -28.70 -0.56 20.00
CA ILE A 252 -27.62 0.32 20.46
C ILE A 252 -26.66 -0.42 21.36
N VAL A 253 -27.19 -1.15 22.37
CA VAL A 253 -26.35 -1.90 23.31
C VAL A 253 -25.45 -2.90 22.58
N CYS A 254 -26.02 -3.68 21.66
CA CYS A 254 -25.22 -4.61 20.84
C CYS A 254 -24.18 -3.89 19.96
N ALA A 255 -24.53 -2.76 19.37
CA ALA A 255 -23.58 -2.01 18.54
C ALA A 255 -22.42 -1.43 19.37
N LEU A 256 -22.68 -1.03 20.62
CA LEU A 256 -21.67 -0.51 21.55
C LEU A 256 -20.66 -1.57 22.03
N GLU A 257 -20.93 -2.88 21.88
CA GLU A 257 -19.95 -3.93 22.15
C GLU A 257 -18.65 -3.76 21.33
N MET A 258 -18.73 -3.05 20.22
CA MET A 258 -17.56 -2.70 19.41
C MET A 258 -16.65 -1.64 20.02
N PHE A 259 -17.02 -1.08 21.18
CA PHE A 259 -16.15 -0.22 21.99
C PHE A 259 -15.05 -1.06 22.65
N ASN A 260 -14.22 -1.68 21.83
CA ASN A 260 -13.17 -2.61 22.25
C ASN A 260 -11.89 -2.36 21.46
N GLU A 261 -10.75 -2.64 22.10
CA GLU A 261 -9.42 -2.46 21.49
C GLU A 261 -9.17 -3.36 20.28
N ASP A 262 -9.78 -4.52 20.23
CA ASP A 262 -9.63 -5.47 19.14
C ASP A 262 -10.18 -4.95 17.81
N TYR A 263 -11.16 -4.04 17.85
CA TYR A 263 -11.80 -3.46 16.67
C TYR A 263 -11.22 -2.12 16.21
N VAL A 264 -10.22 -1.57 16.91
CA VAL A 264 -9.59 -0.27 16.54
C VAL A 264 -8.88 -0.33 15.17
N THR A 265 -8.59 -1.53 14.69
CA THR A 265 -7.94 -1.77 13.40
C THR A 265 -8.92 -1.99 12.25
N PHE A 266 -10.23 -1.87 12.49
CA PHE A 266 -11.26 -2.09 11.47
C PHE A 266 -10.98 -1.22 10.22
N PRO A 267 -10.85 -1.81 9.01
CA PRO A 267 -10.44 -1.09 7.82
C PRO A 267 -11.47 -0.05 7.38
N ARG A 268 -10.99 1.06 6.83
CA ARG A 268 -11.83 2.14 6.31
C ARG A 268 -12.81 1.66 5.24
N ASP A 269 -12.35 0.79 4.35
CA ASP A 269 -13.15 0.30 3.22
C ASP A 269 -14.30 -0.60 3.71
N ASP A 270 -14.06 -1.37 4.77
CA ASP A 270 -15.10 -2.18 5.42
C ASP A 270 -16.14 -1.29 6.09
N ILE A 271 -15.72 -0.21 6.76
CA ILE A 271 -16.62 0.81 7.34
C ILE A 271 -17.50 1.41 6.25
N ALA A 272 -16.92 1.83 5.14
CA ALA A 272 -17.66 2.41 4.02
C ALA A 272 -18.69 1.44 3.45
N THR A 273 -18.35 0.16 3.37
CA THR A 273 -19.22 -0.90 2.86
C THR A 273 -20.42 -1.14 3.77
N VAL A 274 -20.20 -1.30 5.08
CA VAL A 274 -21.27 -1.66 6.02
C VAL A 274 -22.16 -0.48 6.41
N SER A 275 -21.64 0.74 6.42
CA SER A 275 -22.38 1.95 6.77
C SER A 275 -23.02 2.67 5.56
N TYR A 276 -22.70 2.21 4.36
CA TYR A 276 -23.14 2.84 3.08
C TYR A 276 -22.79 4.33 2.98
N THR A 277 -21.73 4.73 3.65
CA THR A 277 -21.25 6.10 3.64
C THR A 277 -20.06 6.20 2.70
N HIS A 278 -20.20 6.94 1.60
CA HIS A 278 -19.06 7.27 0.76
C HIS A 278 -18.17 8.27 1.49
N LEU A 279 -17.09 7.77 2.08
CA LEU A 279 -16.02 8.59 2.64
C LEU A 279 -15.37 9.36 1.49
N ARG A 280 -15.75 10.61 1.26
CA ARG A 280 -15.14 11.46 0.23
C ARG A 280 -13.69 11.79 0.63
N ALA A 281 -12.84 11.94 -0.38
CA ALA A 281 -11.38 12.10 -0.29
C ALA A 281 -10.88 13.39 0.40
N HIS A 282 -11.74 14.15 1.07
CA HIS A 282 -11.36 15.38 1.77
C HIS A 282 -10.80 15.16 3.19
N GLU A 283 -10.67 13.92 3.61
CA GLU A 283 -10.29 13.58 4.99
C GLU A 283 -8.84 13.10 5.08
N THR A 284 -7.97 13.68 4.28
CA THR A 284 -6.54 13.68 4.55
C THR A 284 -6.23 14.85 5.47
N LEU A 285 -6.47 14.66 6.75
CA LEU A 285 -5.81 15.42 7.80
C LEU A 285 -4.55 14.70 8.26
#